data_92a6cf20388127183a4019c7650ae06d
#
_entry.id   92a6cf20388127183a4019c7650ae06d
#
_cell.length_a   1.000
_cell.length_b   1.000
_cell.length_c   1.000
_cell.angle_alpha   90.00
_cell.angle_beta   90.00
_cell.angle_gamma   90.00
#
_symmetry.space_group_name_H-M   'P 1'
#
loop_
_entity.id
_entity.type
_entity.pdbx_description
1 polymer ?
#
loop_
_entity_poly.entity_id
_entity_poly.type
_entity_poly.pdbx_seq_one_letter_code
_entity_poly.pdbx_strand_id
1 'polypeptide(L)'
;MVKKENCRVTWCNNPIKHRSVVCKKHAQYKHICGAAIRSDRPHLMYKVEKWLKGEHQCENCGFDPVKAYPTLYTKAQSSMLDVDHIDSNIKRTLKGEQPNNYQLNCKHCHIVKSHLEGDYVAKKYR
;
A
#
# COMPACT_ATOMS: atom_id res chain seq x y z
N MET A 1 -28.12 2.15 2.46
CA MET A 1 -26.80 2.70 2.16
C MET A 1 -26.57 2.79 0.66
N VAL A 2 -26.17 3.95 0.21
CA VAL A 2 -25.91 4.15 -1.21
C VAL A 2 -24.56 3.52 -1.58
N LYS A 3 -24.57 2.66 -2.58
CA LYS A 3 -23.35 2.04 -3.06
C LYS A 3 -22.51 3.07 -3.82
N LYS A 4 -21.22 3.11 -3.56
CA LYS A 4 -20.32 3.99 -4.29
C LYS A 4 -20.24 3.53 -5.75
N GLU A 5 -20.51 4.43 -6.68
CA GLU A 5 -20.46 4.13 -8.11
C GLU A 5 -19.08 4.36 -8.73
N ASN A 6 -18.16 4.90 -7.94
CA ASN A 6 -16.78 5.13 -8.35
C ASN A 6 -15.86 4.11 -7.68
N CYS A 7 -14.61 4.16 -8.06
CA CYS A 7 -13.58 3.31 -7.47
C CYS A 7 -13.64 3.33 -5.94
N ARG A 8 -13.54 2.16 -5.31
CA ARG A 8 -13.61 2.00 -3.85
C ARG A 8 -12.45 2.62 -3.10
N VAL A 9 -11.36 2.93 -3.79
CA VAL A 9 -10.22 3.60 -3.17
C VAL A 9 -10.67 4.98 -2.69
N THR A 10 -10.43 5.30 -1.44
CA THR A 10 -11.01 6.48 -0.79
C THR A 10 -10.69 7.81 -1.48
N TRP A 11 -9.52 7.92 -2.10
CA TRP A 11 -9.12 9.15 -2.79
C TRP A 11 -9.37 9.13 -4.29
N CYS A 12 -9.93 8.04 -4.83
CA CYS A 12 -10.12 7.90 -6.26
C CYS A 12 -11.58 8.11 -6.64
N ASN A 13 -11.82 8.95 -7.65
CA ASN A 13 -13.15 9.24 -8.14
C ASN A 13 -13.38 8.71 -9.55
N ASN A 14 -12.50 7.84 -10.05
CA ASN A 14 -12.66 7.27 -11.38
C ASN A 14 -13.90 6.37 -11.44
N PRO A 15 -14.64 6.38 -12.55
CA PRO A 15 -15.79 5.50 -12.72
C PRO A 15 -15.36 4.04 -12.76
N ILE A 16 -16.25 3.15 -12.35
CA ILE A 16 -16.01 1.72 -12.40
C ILE A 16 -16.91 1.09 -13.44
N LYS A 17 -16.44 -0.03 -14.00
CA LYS A 17 -17.26 -0.85 -14.89
C LYS A 17 -18.24 -1.66 -14.07
N HIS A 18 -19.29 -2.13 -14.74
CA HIS A 18 -20.27 -3.02 -14.15
C HIS A 18 -19.57 -4.17 -13.40
N ARG A 19 -20.00 -4.41 -12.17
CA ARG A 19 -19.47 -5.47 -11.29
C ARG A 19 -18.03 -5.26 -10.80
N SER A 20 -17.41 -4.15 -11.13
CA SER A 20 -16.09 -3.84 -10.61
C SER A 20 -16.20 -3.07 -9.30
N VAL A 21 -15.20 -3.21 -8.44
CA VAL A 21 -15.12 -2.45 -7.19
C VAL A 21 -14.05 -1.37 -7.25
N VAL A 22 -13.10 -1.50 -8.17
CA VAL A 22 -12.05 -0.52 -8.37
C VAL A 22 -11.95 -0.16 -9.84
N CYS A 23 -11.42 1.01 -10.16
CA CYS A 23 -11.24 1.46 -11.53
C CYS A 23 -10.16 0.63 -12.24
N LYS A 24 -10.10 0.77 -13.57
CA LYS A 24 -9.14 0.04 -14.39
C LYS A 24 -7.69 0.23 -13.91
N LYS A 25 -7.34 1.44 -13.52
CA LYS A 25 -6.00 1.76 -13.01
C LYS A 25 -5.68 0.94 -11.75
N HIS A 26 -6.59 0.91 -10.79
CA HIS A 26 -6.38 0.18 -9.55
C HIS A 26 -6.59 -1.32 -9.68
N ALA A 27 -7.31 -1.75 -10.72
CA ALA A 27 -7.48 -3.16 -11.01
C ALA A 27 -6.17 -3.87 -11.38
N GLN A 28 -5.15 -3.12 -11.74
CA GLN A 28 -3.84 -3.68 -12.08
C GLN A 28 -3.05 -4.15 -10.86
N TYR A 29 -3.52 -3.82 -9.66
CA TYR A 29 -2.75 -4.12 -8.45
C TYR A 29 -2.49 -5.62 -8.24
N LYS A 30 -3.34 -6.49 -8.77
CA LYS A 30 -3.12 -7.93 -8.65
C LYS A 30 -1.83 -8.38 -9.32
N HIS A 31 -1.39 -7.67 -10.36
CA HIS A 31 -0.13 -7.96 -11.06
C HIS A 31 1.06 -7.46 -10.25
N ILE A 32 0.86 -6.51 -9.39
CA ILE A 32 1.90 -5.87 -8.60
C ILE A 32 1.99 -6.48 -7.21
N CYS A 33 0.87 -6.56 -6.51
CA CYS A 33 0.83 -7.02 -5.12
C CYS A 33 0.34 -8.46 -4.96
N GLY A 34 -0.24 -9.04 -5.99
CA GLY A 34 -0.81 -10.38 -5.90
C GLY A 34 -2.05 -10.48 -5.03
N ALA A 35 -2.63 -9.37 -4.60
CA ALA A 35 -3.83 -9.35 -3.79
C ALA A 35 -5.08 -9.47 -4.66
N ALA A 36 -6.18 -9.88 -4.05
CA ALA A 36 -7.45 -10.00 -4.78
C ALA A 36 -7.93 -8.64 -5.28
N ILE A 37 -8.39 -8.62 -6.52
CA ILE A 37 -8.80 -7.38 -7.18
C ILE A 37 -9.98 -6.67 -6.49
N ARG A 38 -10.80 -7.40 -5.78
CA ARG A 38 -11.95 -6.84 -5.07
C ARG A 38 -11.60 -6.30 -3.68
N SER A 39 -10.34 -6.36 -3.31
CA SER A 39 -9.90 -5.72 -2.08
C SER A 39 -10.02 -4.21 -2.24
N ASP A 40 -10.63 -3.56 -1.27
CA ASP A 40 -10.79 -2.11 -1.24
C ASP A 40 -9.85 -1.46 -0.23
N ARG A 41 -8.73 -2.11 0.03
CA ARG A 41 -7.74 -1.61 0.99
C ARG A 41 -6.92 -0.47 0.38
N PRO A 42 -7.08 0.76 0.87
CA PRO A 42 -6.38 1.91 0.28
C PRO A 42 -4.86 1.80 0.30
N HIS A 43 -4.29 1.19 1.33
CA HIS A 43 -2.84 1.04 1.42
C HIS A 43 -2.26 0.19 0.28
N LEU A 44 -3.00 -0.84 -0.16
CA LEU A 44 -2.55 -1.63 -1.31
C LEU A 44 -2.60 -0.81 -2.59
N MET A 45 -3.60 0.05 -2.72
CA MET A 45 -3.74 0.91 -3.89
C MET A 45 -2.65 1.99 -3.94
N TYR A 46 -2.20 2.46 -2.79
CA TYR A 46 -1.04 3.34 -2.70
C TYR A 46 0.20 2.67 -3.30
N LYS A 47 0.42 1.40 -2.95
CA LYS A 47 1.53 0.62 -3.47
C LYS A 47 1.44 0.46 -4.99
N VAL A 48 0.24 0.18 -5.51
CA VAL A 48 0.02 0.09 -6.95
C VAL A 48 0.39 1.38 -7.65
N GLU A 49 -0.05 2.50 -7.12
CA GLU A 49 0.25 3.80 -7.73
C GLU A 49 1.74 4.09 -7.75
N LYS A 50 2.46 3.73 -6.70
CA LYS A 50 3.92 3.88 -6.66
C LYS A 50 4.60 3.03 -7.74
N TRP A 51 4.14 1.80 -7.92
CA TRP A 51 4.67 0.94 -8.97
C TRP A 51 4.40 1.48 -10.36
N LEU A 52 3.18 1.96 -10.60
CA LEU A 52 2.81 2.51 -11.89
C LEU A 52 3.60 3.77 -12.25
N LYS A 53 4.04 4.52 -11.25
CA LYS A 53 4.84 5.73 -11.45
C LYS A 53 6.34 5.46 -11.50
N GLY A 54 6.76 4.22 -11.25
CA GLY A 54 8.18 3.90 -11.18
C GLY A 54 8.85 4.36 -9.88
N GLU A 55 8.07 4.68 -8.87
CA GLU A 55 8.56 5.15 -7.56
C GLU A 55 8.55 4.03 -6.52
N HIS A 56 8.97 2.85 -6.92
CA HIS A 56 8.89 1.63 -6.12
C HIS A 56 10.15 1.43 -5.26
N GLN A 57 10.38 2.33 -4.34
CA GLN A 57 11.55 2.27 -3.48
C GLN A 57 11.17 2.62 -2.05
N CYS A 58 11.96 2.10 -1.11
CA CYS A 58 11.77 2.43 0.29
C CYS A 58 11.96 3.93 0.49
N GLU A 59 10.99 4.58 1.10
CA GLU A 59 11.03 6.03 1.29
C GLU A 59 12.00 6.45 2.40
N ASN A 60 12.51 5.50 3.16
CA ASN A 60 13.51 5.77 4.20
C ASN A 60 14.94 5.52 3.73
N CYS A 61 15.22 4.34 3.15
CA CYS A 61 16.60 3.99 2.82
C CYS A 61 16.87 3.93 1.31
N GLY A 62 15.84 4.06 0.49
CA GLY A 62 15.99 4.04 -0.96
C GLY A 62 16.10 2.67 -1.60
N PHE A 63 15.97 1.59 -0.83
CA PHE A 63 16.02 0.24 -1.39
C PHE A 63 14.95 0.06 -2.46
N ASP A 64 15.36 -0.33 -3.66
CA ASP A 64 14.46 -0.56 -4.78
C ASP A 64 14.54 -2.02 -5.20
N PRO A 65 13.50 -2.83 -4.90
CA PRO A 65 13.54 -4.26 -5.21
C PRO A 65 13.55 -4.55 -6.71
N VAL A 66 13.04 -3.64 -7.53
CA VAL A 66 13.06 -3.83 -8.98
C VAL A 66 14.47 -3.67 -9.52
N LYS A 67 15.22 -2.68 -9.03
CA LYS A 67 16.61 -2.48 -9.43
C LYS A 67 17.53 -3.53 -8.83
N ALA A 68 17.28 -3.93 -7.60
CA ALA A 68 18.12 -4.92 -6.91
C ALA A 68 17.91 -6.32 -7.47
N TYR A 69 16.68 -6.65 -7.86
CA TYR A 69 16.32 -7.99 -8.31
C TYR A 69 15.48 -7.94 -9.58
N PRO A 70 16.05 -7.45 -10.70
CA PRO A 70 15.26 -7.18 -11.90
C PRO A 70 14.66 -8.43 -12.56
N THR A 71 15.15 -9.61 -12.25
CA THR A 71 14.65 -10.86 -12.84
C THR A 71 13.57 -11.54 -12.02
N LEU A 72 13.25 -11.01 -10.83
CA LEU A 72 12.18 -11.58 -10.01
C LEU A 72 10.80 -11.18 -10.54
N TYR A 73 9.79 -11.99 -10.19
CA TYR A 73 8.42 -11.64 -10.49
C TYR A 73 8.04 -10.33 -9.78
N THR A 74 7.17 -9.56 -10.40
CA THR A 74 6.69 -8.30 -9.81
C THR A 74 6.09 -8.53 -8.42
N LYS A 75 5.37 -9.63 -8.23
CA LYS A 75 4.79 -9.97 -6.93
C LYS A 75 5.88 -10.14 -5.86
N ALA A 76 6.98 -10.81 -6.20
CA ALA A 76 8.09 -11.02 -5.27
C ALA A 76 8.78 -9.69 -4.96
N GLN A 77 9.01 -8.87 -5.98
CA GLN A 77 9.62 -7.55 -5.79
C GLN A 77 8.76 -6.69 -4.88
N SER A 78 7.45 -6.65 -5.14
CA SER A 78 6.55 -5.80 -4.37
C SER A 78 6.41 -6.26 -2.91
N SER A 79 6.57 -7.55 -2.64
CA SER A 79 6.47 -8.07 -1.28
C SER A 79 7.64 -7.64 -0.39
N MET A 80 8.71 -7.10 -0.99
CA MET A 80 9.85 -6.60 -0.22
C MET A 80 9.61 -5.21 0.36
N LEU A 81 8.54 -4.54 -0.06
CA LEU A 81 8.15 -3.23 0.45
C LEU A 81 6.78 -3.35 1.11
N ASP A 82 6.64 -2.73 2.26
CA ASP A 82 5.37 -2.64 2.97
C ASP A 82 4.85 -1.21 2.91
N VAL A 83 3.52 -1.07 2.89
CA VAL A 83 2.90 0.24 3.06
C VAL A 83 2.65 0.43 4.54
N ASP A 84 3.15 1.53 5.07
CA ASP A 84 3.04 1.86 6.48
C ASP A 84 2.32 3.21 6.62
N HIS A 85 1.64 3.39 7.74
CA HIS A 85 1.04 4.68 8.05
C HIS A 85 2.08 5.60 8.66
N ILE A 86 2.15 6.84 8.17
CA ILE A 86 3.07 7.85 8.72
C ILE A 86 2.63 8.19 10.13
N ASP A 87 1.33 8.42 10.31
CA ASP A 87 0.75 8.66 11.63
C ASP A 87 -0.16 7.48 11.99
N SER A 88 0.32 6.63 12.89
CA SER A 88 -0.41 5.45 13.31
C SER A 88 -1.59 5.77 14.23
N ASN A 89 -1.65 6.95 14.81
CA ASN A 89 -2.75 7.35 15.67
C ASN A 89 -4.05 7.57 14.90
N ILE A 90 -3.96 7.92 13.62
CA ILE A 90 -5.15 8.18 12.78
C ILE A 90 -5.35 7.11 11.71
N LYS A 91 -4.61 6.01 11.76
CA LYS A 91 -4.59 5.02 10.67
C LYS A 91 -5.94 4.40 10.35
N ARG A 92 -6.84 4.31 11.33
CA ARG A 92 -8.16 3.69 11.15
C ARG A 92 -9.25 4.69 10.80
N THR A 93 -8.92 5.94 10.58
CA THR A 93 -9.87 6.98 10.20
C THR A 93 -9.81 7.22 8.70
N LEU A 94 -10.82 7.89 8.14
CA LEU A 94 -10.78 8.28 6.73
C LEU A 94 -9.58 9.16 6.42
N LYS A 95 -9.20 10.03 7.36
CA LYS A 95 -8.03 10.89 7.20
C LYS A 95 -6.74 10.08 7.20
N GLY A 96 -6.67 9.02 8.02
CA GLY A 96 -5.50 8.14 8.10
C GLY A 96 -5.36 7.25 6.87
N GLU A 97 -6.45 6.98 6.17
CA GLU A 97 -6.47 6.12 4.99
C GLU A 97 -6.37 6.93 3.69
N GLN A 98 -5.59 8.01 3.71
CA GLN A 98 -5.33 8.85 2.55
C GLN A 98 -3.88 8.71 2.11
N PRO A 99 -3.58 8.97 0.82
CA PRO A 99 -2.21 8.76 0.31
C PRO A 99 -1.15 9.58 1.03
N ASN A 100 -1.50 10.72 1.61
CA ASN A 100 -0.54 11.54 2.33
C ASN A 100 -0.16 10.98 3.71
N ASN A 101 -0.84 9.92 4.15
CA ASN A 101 -0.52 9.24 5.40
C ASN A 101 0.14 7.87 5.18
N TYR A 102 0.51 7.55 3.96
CA TYR A 102 1.19 6.31 3.65
C TYR A 102 2.63 6.55 3.25
N GLN A 103 3.45 5.54 3.47
CA GLN A 103 4.82 5.51 2.96
C GLN A 103 5.20 4.07 2.64
N LEU A 104 6.10 3.89 1.68
CA LEU A 104 6.67 2.58 1.40
C LEU A 104 7.94 2.41 2.23
N ASN A 105 8.01 1.32 2.96
CA ASN A 105 9.19 0.96 3.73
C ASN A 105 9.59 -0.46 3.38
N CYS A 106 10.89 -0.71 3.24
CA CYS A 106 11.35 -2.08 3.15
C CYS A 106 11.12 -2.79 4.49
N LYS A 107 11.14 -4.12 4.47
CA LYS A 107 10.90 -4.90 5.69
C LYS A 107 11.78 -4.46 6.84
N HIS A 108 13.03 -4.18 6.53
CA HIS A 108 14.01 -3.73 7.52
C HIS A 108 13.60 -2.41 8.18
N CYS A 109 13.29 -1.40 7.37
CA CYS A 109 12.88 -0.08 7.88
C CYS A 109 11.55 -0.14 8.63
N HIS A 110 10.63 -0.99 8.19
CA HIS A 110 9.36 -1.16 8.85
C HIS A 110 9.53 -1.74 10.26
N ILE A 111 10.39 -2.73 10.41
CA ILE A 111 10.67 -3.34 11.71
C ILE A 111 11.31 -2.32 12.65
N VAL A 112 12.28 -1.55 12.16
CA VAL A 112 12.94 -0.51 12.95
C VAL A 112 11.92 0.54 13.42
N LYS A 113 11.06 1.00 12.51
CA LYS A 113 10.04 1.99 12.85
C LYS A 113 9.09 1.45 13.92
N SER A 114 8.60 0.24 13.77
CA SER A 114 7.69 -0.37 14.75
C SER A 114 8.34 -0.49 16.12
N HIS A 115 9.60 -0.85 16.14
CA HIS A 115 10.35 -0.95 17.39
C HIS A 115 10.52 0.41 18.08
N LEU A 116 10.88 1.43 17.30
CA LEU A 116 11.07 2.79 17.83
C LEU A 116 9.77 3.40 18.35
N GLU A 117 8.63 3.04 17.73
CA GLU A 117 7.32 3.50 18.19
C GLU A 117 6.77 2.66 19.35
N GLY A 118 7.47 1.62 19.76
CA GLY A 118 7.05 0.75 20.85
C GLY A 118 5.96 -0.26 20.51
N ASP A 119 5.46 -0.26 19.29
CA ASP A 119 4.40 -1.17 18.86
C ASP A 119 4.78 -2.63 19.07
N TYR A 120 5.97 -2.96 18.67
CA TYR A 120 6.47 -4.32 18.69
C TYR A 120 6.71 -4.82 20.13
N VAL A 121 7.39 -4.01 20.93
CA VAL A 121 7.75 -4.35 22.30
C VAL A 121 6.53 -4.33 23.20
N ALA A 122 5.70 -3.32 23.07
CA ALA A 122 4.53 -3.16 23.91
C ALA A 122 3.54 -4.33 23.78
N LYS A 123 3.33 -4.81 22.57
CA LYS A 123 2.44 -5.93 22.33
C LYS A 123 2.97 -7.24 22.89
N LYS A 124 4.27 -7.37 22.94
CA LYS A 124 4.91 -8.61 23.38
C LYS A 124 4.96 -8.75 24.90
N TYR A 125 5.11 -7.66 25.60
CA TYR A 125 5.40 -7.69 27.04
C TYR A 125 4.33 -7.05 27.93
N ARG A 126 3.18 -6.80 27.39
CA ARG A 126 2.04 -6.35 28.19
C ARG A 126 1.29 -7.52 28.80
#